data_7c7d9d24245876acb0fafc4cff01a20b
#
_entry.id   7c7d9d24245876acb0fafc4cff01a20b
#
_cell.length_a   1.000
_cell.length_b   1.000
_cell.length_c   1.000
_cell.angle_alpha   90.00
_cell.angle_beta   90.00
_cell.angle_gamma   90.00
#
_symmetry.space_group_name_H-M   'P 1'
#
loop_
_entity.id
_entity.type
_entity.pdbx_description
1 polymer ?
#
loop_
_entity_poly.entity_id
_entity_poly.type
_entity_poly.pdbx_seq_one_letter_code
_entity_poly.pdbx_strand_id
1 'polypeptide(L)'
;MKKIVKKRGFKYLMSFLIPFFILLSMTIRPLMTNIFGEEILIKTKPFDPRDVFRGDYVRLDYEISEVPLEKLENEILAMKNGNGYEDFKGLKKKELYVILKEYNDFYMVDKVTLQKPNGGVFLKGKYKYPIYKELDKEELQKKENGIHKLEVKGIRIDYALDKYFVPENTGKNLEDTVIKGKILAKIKVYNGYSLLKEILPIE
;
A
#
# COMPACT_ATOMS: atom_id res chain seq x y z
N MET A 1 26.38 35.92 36.89
CA MET A 1 25.45 34.77 37.00
C MET A 1 24.27 34.77 36.02
N LYS A 2 23.65 35.89 35.63
CA LYS A 2 22.46 35.92 34.72
C LYS A 2 22.69 35.36 33.31
N LYS A 3 23.89 35.44 32.73
CA LYS A 3 24.18 34.90 31.36
C LYS A 3 24.24 33.36 31.29
N ILE A 4 24.64 32.67 32.35
CA ILE A 4 24.78 31.20 32.41
C ILE A 4 23.39 30.53 32.55
N VAL A 5 22.52 31.12 33.33
CA VAL A 5 21.13 30.63 33.51
C VAL A 5 20.35 30.75 32.20
N LYS A 6 20.55 31.85 31.44
CA LYS A 6 19.91 32.03 30.13
C LYS A 6 20.36 31.00 29.09
N LYS A 7 21.64 30.58 29.10
CA LYS A 7 22.17 29.53 28.21
C LYS A 7 21.63 28.12 28.58
N ARG A 8 21.45 27.83 29.85
CA ARG A 8 20.87 26.54 30.30
C ARG A 8 19.38 26.46 29.97
N GLY A 9 18.59 27.49 30.21
CA GLY A 9 17.19 27.53 29.84
C GLY A 9 16.94 27.37 28.33
N PHE A 10 17.80 28.00 27.51
CA PHE A 10 17.74 27.84 26.06
C PHE A 10 18.01 26.40 25.59
N LYS A 11 18.96 25.69 26.21
CA LYS A 11 19.23 24.28 25.90
C LYS A 11 18.02 23.39 26.23
N TYR A 12 17.39 23.59 27.38
CA TYR A 12 16.18 22.83 27.75
C TYR A 12 15.01 23.14 26.82
N LEU A 13 14.83 24.40 26.43
CA LEU A 13 13.82 24.81 25.47
C LEU A 13 14.05 24.14 24.11
N MET A 14 15.29 24.14 23.58
CA MET A 14 15.62 23.46 22.34
C MET A 14 15.43 21.95 22.42
N SER A 15 15.81 21.33 23.54
CA SER A 15 15.60 19.90 23.77
C SER A 15 14.12 19.51 23.75
N PHE A 16 13.23 20.40 24.16
CA PHE A 16 11.78 20.19 24.10
C PHE A 16 11.20 20.51 22.72
N LEU A 17 11.64 21.58 22.08
CA LEU A 17 11.12 22.02 20.79
C LEU A 17 11.44 21.05 19.64
N ILE A 18 12.62 20.45 19.64
CA ILE A 18 13.00 19.51 18.57
C ILE A 18 12.02 18.32 18.48
N PRO A 19 11.77 17.51 19.53
CA PRO A 19 10.79 16.42 19.46
C PRO A 19 9.38 16.93 19.19
N PHE A 20 9.01 18.09 19.70
CA PHE A 20 7.69 18.70 19.43
C PHE A 20 7.50 18.99 17.93
N PHE A 21 8.47 19.60 17.28
CA PHE A 21 8.39 19.86 15.83
C PHE A 21 8.45 18.57 14.99
N ILE A 22 9.17 17.55 15.44
CA ILE A 22 9.16 16.23 14.78
C ILE A 22 7.76 15.63 14.83
N LEU A 23 7.12 15.60 16.02
CA LEU A 23 5.74 15.09 16.17
C LEU A 23 4.74 15.91 15.34
N LEU A 24 4.87 17.24 15.36
CA LEU A 24 4.01 18.11 14.56
C LEU A 24 4.17 17.81 13.06
N SER A 25 5.39 17.64 12.58
CA SER A 25 5.66 17.33 11.18
C SER A 25 5.04 16.00 10.72
N MET A 26 4.99 14.99 11.61
CA MET A 26 4.35 13.71 11.32
C MET A 26 2.83 13.83 11.17
N THR A 27 2.22 14.80 11.84
CA THR A 27 0.76 15.02 11.83
C THR A 27 0.31 15.79 10.57
N ILE A 28 1.18 16.56 9.95
CA ILE A 28 0.83 17.43 8.80
C ILE A 28 0.28 16.61 7.63
N ARG A 29 0.94 15.52 7.23
CA ARG A 29 0.49 14.70 6.07
C ARG A 29 -0.89 14.10 6.27
N PRO A 30 -1.19 13.39 7.37
CA PRO A 30 -2.53 12.88 7.65
C PRO A 30 -3.58 14.00 7.68
N LEU A 31 -3.27 15.14 8.31
CA LEU A 31 -4.19 16.26 8.40
C LEU A 31 -4.51 16.86 7.03
N MET A 32 -3.49 17.11 6.20
CA MET A 32 -3.65 17.59 4.82
C MET A 32 -4.49 16.63 3.98
N THR A 33 -4.24 15.30 4.11
CA THR A 33 -5.03 14.29 3.41
C THR A 33 -6.47 14.26 3.90
N ASN A 34 -6.70 14.45 5.18
CA ASN A 34 -8.06 14.49 5.71
C ASN A 34 -8.86 15.71 5.23
N ILE A 35 -8.20 16.87 5.06
CA ILE A 35 -8.86 18.13 4.67
C ILE A 35 -8.98 18.23 3.13
N PHE A 36 -7.91 17.98 2.41
CA PHE A 36 -7.80 18.24 0.97
C PHE A 36 -7.80 16.97 0.11
N GLY A 37 -7.84 15.78 0.75
CA GLY A 37 -7.81 14.51 0.03
C GLY A 37 -9.08 14.24 -0.75
N GLU A 38 -8.93 13.71 -1.95
CA GLU A 38 -10.01 13.17 -2.76
C GLU A 38 -10.48 11.83 -2.19
N GLU A 39 -11.78 11.65 -2.06
CA GLU A 39 -12.37 10.38 -1.61
C GLU A 39 -12.54 9.44 -2.79
N ILE A 40 -11.98 8.26 -2.68
CA ILE A 40 -12.07 7.22 -3.69
C ILE A 40 -12.48 5.88 -3.07
N LEU A 41 -13.11 5.04 -3.88
CA LEU A 41 -13.47 3.67 -3.54
C LEU A 41 -12.53 2.69 -4.24
N ILE A 42 -11.96 1.76 -3.47
CA ILE A 42 -11.13 0.68 -3.99
C ILE A 42 -11.68 -0.68 -3.53
N LYS A 43 -11.58 -1.69 -4.40
CA LYS A 43 -12.00 -3.04 -4.07
C LYS A 43 -10.99 -3.74 -3.20
N THR A 44 -11.48 -4.43 -2.18
CA THR A 44 -10.67 -5.35 -1.38
C THR A 44 -10.76 -6.76 -1.95
N LYS A 45 -9.73 -7.56 -1.67
CA LYS A 45 -9.76 -9.01 -1.91
C LYS A 45 -10.30 -9.74 -0.68
N PRO A 46 -10.97 -10.89 -0.88
CA PRO A 46 -11.26 -11.80 0.23
C PRO A 46 -9.96 -12.15 0.95
N PHE A 47 -9.95 -12.02 2.26
CA PHE A 47 -8.80 -12.38 3.07
C PHE A 47 -9.07 -13.71 3.80
N ASP A 48 -8.06 -14.59 3.91
CA ASP A 48 -8.19 -15.85 4.65
C ASP A 48 -8.39 -15.56 6.14
N PRO A 49 -9.53 -15.98 6.74
CA PRO A 49 -9.88 -15.65 8.12
C PRO A 49 -8.88 -16.15 9.17
N ARG A 50 -7.98 -17.07 8.80
CA ARG A 50 -7.00 -17.63 9.76
C ARG A 50 -5.95 -16.64 10.25
N ASP A 51 -5.78 -15.51 9.56
CA ASP A 51 -4.78 -14.48 9.93
C ASP A 51 -5.39 -13.14 10.39
N VAL A 52 -6.74 -13.03 10.45
CA VAL A 52 -7.44 -11.75 10.57
C VAL A 52 -7.42 -11.18 11.99
N PHE A 53 -7.27 -12.00 13.05
CA PHE A 53 -7.50 -11.53 14.41
C PHE A 53 -6.37 -11.86 15.40
N ARG A 54 -5.35 -11.00 15.39
CA ARG A 54 -4.50 -10.79 16.55
C ARG A 54 -4.56 -9.32 16.95
N GLY A 55 -5.59 -8.94 17.72
CA GLY A 55 -5.73 -7.60 18.27
C GLY A 55 -6.83 -6.76 17.61
N ASP A 56 -6.90 -5.48 17.95
CA ASP A 56 -7.98 -4.54 17.60
C ASP A 56 -7.86 -3.97 16.16
N TYR A 57 -7.33 -4.73 15.20
CA TYR A 57 -7.24 -4.28 13.81
C TYR A 57 -7.57 -5.40 12.82
N VAL A 58 -8.24 -5.02 11.72
CA VAL A 58 -8.51 -5.88 10.57
C VAL A 58 -7.43 -5.63 9.52
N ARG A 59 -6.83 -6.71 9.00
CA ARG A 59 -5.92 -6.62 7.88
C ARG A 59 -6.70 -6.70 6.57
N LEU A 60 -6.48 -5.73 5.70
CA LEU A 60 -7.13 -5.66 4.40
C LEU A 60 -6.14 -5.97 3.28
N ASP A 61 -6.61 -6.68 2.28
CA ASP A 61 -5.93 -6.85 1.00
C ASP A 61 -6.72 -6.15 -0.11
N TYR A 62 -6.02 -5.57 -1.08
CA TYR A 62 -6.63 -4.76 -2.13
C TYR A 62 -6.35 -5.34 -3.51
N GLU A 63 -7.33 -5.26 -4.42
CA GLU A 63 -7.11 -5.64 -5.81
C GLU A 63 -5.98 -4.85 -6.46
N ILE A 64 -5.87 -3.55 -6.13
CA ILE A 64 -4.82 -2.67 -6.65
C ILE A 64 -3.40 -3.03 -6.16
N SER A 65 -3.27 -3.91 -5.18
CA SER A 65 -1.95 -4.37 -4.69
C SER A 65 -1.26 -5.34 -5.63
N GLU A 66 -2.01 -6.00 -6.51
CA GLU A 66 -1.46 -6.90 -7.53
C GLU A 66 -1.52 -6.23 -8.90
N VAL A 67 -0.36 -5.82 -9.38
CA VAL A 67 -0.25 -5.08 -10.63
C VAL A 67 0.33 -5.98 -11.72
N PRO A 68 -0.41 -6.21 -12.81
CA PRO A 68 0.08 -6.99 -13.95
C PRO A 68 1.19 -6.24 -14.70
N LEU A 69 2.06 -6.98 -15.41
CA LEU A 69 3.22 -6.40 -16.11
C LEU A 69 2.83 -5.32 -17.12
N GLU A 70 1.70 -5.46 -17.79
CA GLU A 70 1.19 -4.54 -18.82
C GLU A 70 0.91 -3.12 -18.29
N LYS A 71 0.71 -2.99 -16.98
CA LYS A 71 0.48 -1.72 -16.29
C LYS A 71 1.78 -1.06 -15.79
N LEU A 72 2.91 -1.72 -15.94
CA LEU A 72 4.22 -1.22 -15.52
C LEU A 72 4.86 -0.41 -16.65
N GLU A 73 5.43 0.75 -16.33
CA GLU A 73 6.23 1.52 -17.29
C GLU A 73 7.49 0.77 -17.74
N ASN A 74 7.95 1.10 -18.95
CA ASN A 74 9.14 0.49 -19.56
C ASN A 74 10.38 0.56 -18.66
N GLU A 75 10.53 1.64 -17.91
CA GLU A 75 11.64 1.81 -16.95
C GLU A 75 11.60 0.76 -15.83
N ILE A 76 10.41 0.40 -15.37
CA ILE A 76 10.22 -0.67 -14.38
C ILE A 76 10.42 -2.04 -15.04
N LEU A 77 9.85 -2.26 -16.23
CA LEU A 77 9.98 -3.51 -16.96
C LEU A 77 11.45 -3.83 -17.31
N ALA A 78 12.27 -2.81 -17.57
CA ALA A 78 13.70 -2.99 -17.83
C ALA A 78 14.47 -3.55 -16.62
N MET A 79 13.88 -3.51 -15.40
CA MET A 79 14.47 -4.10 -14.19
C MET A 79 14.15 -5.59 -14.02
N LYS A 80 13.41 -6.18 -14.96
CA LYS A 80 13.15 -7.62 -15.01
C LYS A 80 14.40 -8.35 -15.53
N ASN A 81 15.09 -9.05 -14.65
CA ASN A 81 16.35 -9.74 -14.98
C ASN A 81 16.14 -11.13 -15.58
N GLY A 82 14.91 -11.63 -15.59
CA GLY A 82 14.56 -12.95 -16.12
C GLY A 82 15.06 -14.14 -15.29
N ASN A 83 15.49 -13.91 -14.06
CA ASN A 83 16.02 -14.91 -13.12
C ASN A 83 15.02 -15.30 -12.01
N GLY A 84 13.72 -15.13 -12.26
CA GLY A 84 12.66 -15.51 -11.31
C GLY A 84 12.70 -14.68 -10.01
N TYR A 85 13.16 -15.25 -8.90
CA TYR A 85 13.17 -14.59 -7.58
C TYR A 85 13.98 -13.29 -7.50
N GLU A 86 14.86 -13.04 -8.45
CA GLU A 86 15.66 -11.82 -8.51
C GLU A 86 15.03 -10.72 -9.38
N ASP A 87 13.93 -11.06 -10.06
CA ASP A 87 13.23 -10.09 -10.88
C ASP A 87 12.77 -8.91 -10.03
N PHE A 88 12.97 -7.72 -10.57
CA PHE A 88 12.60 -6.46 -9.93
C PHE A 88 13.30 -6.14 -8.59
N LYS A 89 14.40 -6.81 -8.24
CA LYS A 89 15.18 -6.48 -7.01
C LYS A 89 15.54 -4.99 -6.90
N GLY A 90 15.81 -4.34 -8.04
CA GLY A 90 16.10 -2.92 -8.12
C GLY A 90 14.99 -2.01 -7.59
N LEU A 91 13.74 -2.51 -7.52
CA LEU A 91 12.60 -1.75 -7.00
C LEU A 91 12.53 -1.69 -5.47
N LYS A 92 13.20 -2.57 -4.73
CA LYS A 92 13.11 -2.67 -3.26
C LYS A 92 13.44 -1.35 -2.54
N LYS A 93 14.28 -0.51 -3.13
CA LYS A 93 14.70 0.78 -2.57
C LYS A 93 14.03 1.98 -3.21
N LYS A 94 13.14 1.76 -4.19
CA LYS A 94 12.49 2.83 -4.94
C LYS A 94 11.04 3.02 -4.46
N GLU A 95 10.59 4.26 -4.47
CA GLU A 95 9.18 4.61 -4.30
C GLU A 95 8.47 4.41 -5.65
N LEU A 96 7.33 3.73 -5.63
CA LEU A 96 6.48 3.55 -6.80
C LEU A 96 5.30 4.50 -6.72
N TYR A 97 4.92 5.05 -7.84
CA TYR A 97 3.71 5.86 -7.99
C TYR A 97 2.70 5.09 -8.82
N VAL A 98 1.59 4.72 -8.20
CA VAL A 98 0.51 3.96 -8.81
C VAL A 98 -0.59 4.93 -9.17
N ILE A 99 -0.72 5.22 -10.45
CA ILE A 99 -1.75 6.08 -11.00
C ILE A 99 -3.04 5.29 -11.04
N LEU A 100 -4.09 5.87 -10.48
CA LEU A 100 -5.41 5.28 -10.43
C LEU A 100 -6.35 6.00 -11.39
N LYS A 101 -7.27 5.24 -11.98
CA LYS A 101 -8.33 5.74 -12.83
C LYS A 101 -9.67 5.20 -12.38
N GLU A 102 -10.68 6.03 -12.40
CA GLU A 102 -12.03 5.66 -12.07
C GLU A 102 -12.65 4.79 -13.18
N TYR A 103 -13.28 3.70 -12.75
CA TYR A 103 -14.03 2.79 -13.59
C TYR A 103 -15.26 2.27 -12.83
N ASN A 104 -16.47 2.63 -13.27
CA ASN A 104 -17.73 2.23 -12.64
C ASN A 104 -17.74 2.45 -11.12
N ASP A 105 -17.51 3.67 -10.67
CA ASP A 105 -17.48 4.10 -9.25
C ASP A 105 -16.30 3.57 -8.42
N PHE A 106 -15.40 2.77 -9.00
CA PHE A 106 -14.22 2.26 -8.33
C PHE A 106 -12.94 2.73 -9.00
N TYR A 107 -11.89 2.89 -8.20
CA TYR A 107 -10.58 3.21 -8.73
C TYR A 107 -9.74 1.93 -8.91
N MET A 108 -9.18 1.80 -10.11
CA MET A 108 -8.30 0.70 -10.50
C MET A 108 -6.94 1.24 -10.91
N VAL A 109 -5.93 0.36 -10.89
CA VAL A 109 -4.59 0.73 -11.40
C VAL A 109 -4.69 1.00 -12.90
N ASP A 110 -4.30 2.20 -13.30
CA ASP A 110 -4.08 2.56 -14.71
C ASP A 110 -2.63 2.24 -15.10
N LYS A 111 -1.67 2.78 -14.36
CA LYS A 111 -0.24 2.69 -14.66
C LYS A 111 0.61 2.80 -13.41
N VAL A 112 1.80 2.19 -13.42
CA VAL A 112 2.81 2.31 -12.36
C VAL A 112 4.08 2.93 -12.92
N THR A 113 4.61 3.95 -12.26
CA THR A 113 5.78 4.72 -12.67
C THR A 113 6.75 4.94 -11.49
N LEU A 114 8.02 5.22 -11.80
CA LEU A 114 9.01 5.67 -10.82
C LEU A 114 9.01 7.19 -10.64
N GLN A 115 8.41 7.93 -11.57
CA GLN A 115 8.34 9.38 -11.52
C GLN A 115 7.03 9.84 -10.90
N LYS A 116 7.11 10.86 -10.04
CA LYS A 116 5.92 11.42 -9.40
C LYS A 116 5.01 12.07 -10.47
N PRO A 117 3.72 11.67 -10.56
CA PRO A 117 2.77 12.31 -11.46
C PRO A 117 2.55 13.78 -11.11
N ASN A 118 2.32 14.62 -12.13
CA ASN A 118 2.03 16.04 -11.96
C ASN A 118 0.56 16.32 -11.59
N GLY A 119 -0.31 15.31 -11.64
CA GLY A 119 -1.74 15.45 -11.31
C GLY A 119 -2.45 14.10 -11.33
N GLY A 120 -3.77 14.15 -11.08
CA GLY A 120 -4.61 12.96 -10.97
C GLY A 120 -4.48 12.23 -9.64
N VAL A 121 -5.26 11.17 -9.49
CA VAL A 121 -5.25 10.33 -8.29
C VAL A 121 -4.14 9.31 -8.40
N PHE A 122 -3.21 9.31 -7.46
CA PHE A 122 -2.14 8.34 -7.40
C PHE A 122 -1.81 7.96 -5.96
N LEU A 123 -1.32 6.75 -5.76
CA LEU A 123 -0.82 6.25 -4.48
C LEU A 123 0.68 6.05 -4.53
N LYS A 124 1.33 6.31 -3.40
CA LYS A 124 2.71 5.89 -3.17
C LYS A 124 2.73 4.48 -2.63
N GLY A 125 3.56 3.64 -3.22
CA GLY A 125 3.69 2.26 -2.83
C GLY A 125 5.14 1.78 -2.84
N LYS A 126 5.35 0.62 -2.22
CA LYS A 126 6.64 -0.06 -2.20
C LYS A 126 6.50 -1.44 -2.83
N TYR A 127 7.46 -1.78 -3.68
CA TYR A 127 7.57 -3.13 -4.21
C TYR A 127 7.76 -4.15 -3.08
N LYS A 128 7.01 -5.24 -3.13
CA LYS A 128 7.07 -6.32 -2.14
C LYS A 128 7.70 -7.59 -2.70
N TYR A 129 7.10 -8.18 -3.74
CA TYR A 129 7.59 -9.38 -4.41
C TYR A 129 6.99 -9.51 -5.82
N PRO A 130 7.61 -10.32 -6.71
CA PRO A 130 7.04 -10.64 -8.01
C PRO A 130 5.92 -11.67 -7.87
N ILE A 131 4.89 -11.56 -8.71
CA ILE A 131 3.79 -12.51 -8.78
C ILE A 131 4.05 -13.42 -9.97
N TYR A 132 4.03 -14.73 -9.74
CA TYR A 132 4.27 -15.73 -10.76
C TYR A 132 2.97 -16.26 -11.37
N LYS A 133 3.06 -16.73 -12.59
CA LYS A 133 1.98 -17.47 -13.24
C LYS A 133 1.82 -18.81 -12.54
N GLU A 134 0.58 -19.17 -12.24
CA GLU A 134 0.28 -20.51 -11.76
C GLU A 134 0.55 -21.50 -12.88
N LEU A 135 1.31 -22.54 -12.58
CA LEU A 135 1.59 -23.63 -13.52
C LEU A 135 0.41 -24.61 -13.46
N ASP A 136 -0.13 -24.94 -14.62
CA ASP A 136 -1.14 -25.99 -14.73
C ASP A 136 -0.55 -27.36 -14.36
N LYS A 137 -1.40 -28.24 -13.80
CA LYS A 137 -0.96 -29.60 -13.37
C LYS A 137 -0.28 -30.39 -14.47
N GLU A 138 -0.66 -30.18 -15.73
CA GLU A 138 -0.03 -30.80 -16.90
C GLU A 138 1.38 -30.26 -17.20
N GLU A 139 1.61 -28.97 -16.93
CA GLU A 139 2.93 -28.34 -17.06
C GLU A 139 3.86 -28.79 -15.94
N LEU A 140 3.34 -29.05 -14.74
CA LEU A 140 4.11 -29.60 -13.62
C LEU A 140 4.61 -31.03 -13.91
N GLN A 141 3.80 -31.92 -14.55
CA GLN A 141 4.17 -33.29 -14.88
C GLN A 141 5.18 -33.40 -16.01
N LYS A 142 5.19 -32.46 -16.97
CA LYS A 142 6.15 -32.42 -18.09
C LYS A 142 7.55 -31.94 -17.71
N LYS A 143 7.74 -31.46 -16.46
CA LYS A 143 8.91 -30.69 -16.06
C LYS A 143 9.78 -31.32 -14.97
N GLU A 144 9.86 -32.68 -14.94
CA GLU A 144 10.70 -33.42 -13.97
C GLU A 144 12.22 -33.20 -14.10
N ASN A 145 12.71 -32.54 -15.16
CA ASN A 145 14.17 -32.50 -15.47
C ASN A 145 14.69 -31.09 -15.83
N GLY A 146 14.35 -30.02 -15.11
CA GLY A 146 14.98 -28.73 -15.44
C GLY A 146 14.71 -27.61 -14.45
N ILE A 147 15.63 -26.67 -14.38
CA ILE A 147 15.50 -25.41 -13.64
C ILE A 147 14.29 -24.66 -14.19
N HIS A 148 13.21 -24.62 -13.40
CA HIS A 148 11.98 -23.92 -13.81
C HIS A 148 12.20 -22.41 -13.79
N LYS A 149 12.19 -21.80 -14.96
CA LYS A 149 12.11 -20.36 -15.10
C LYS A 149 10.67 -19.94 -14.79
N LEU A 150 10.43 -19.50 -13.54
CA LEU A 150 9.13 -19.01 -13.13
C LEU A 150 8.78 -17.76 -13.96
N GLU A 151 7.68 -17.81 -14.69
CA GLU A 151 7.19 -16.68 -15.48
C GLU A 151 6.50 -15.68 -14.56
N VAL A 152 7.02 -14.46 -14.51
CA VAL A 152 6.42 -13.37 -13.72
C VAL A 152 5.25 -12.77 -14.49
N LYS A 153 4.06 -12.76 -13.88
CA LYS A 153 2.83 -12.13 -14.42
C LYS A 153 2.58 -10.71 -13.91
N GLY A 154 3.23 -10.33 -12.82
CA GLY A 154 3.02 -9.02 -12.21
C GLY A 154 3.90 -8.79 -10.98
N ILE A 155 3.65 -7.69 -10.29
CA ILE A 155 4.30 -7.36 -9.03
C ILE A 155 3.28 -7.05 -7.94
N ARG A 156 3.66 -7.34 -6.69
CA ARG A 156 2.91 -6.94 -5.51
C ARG A 156 3.44 -5.62 -4.97
N ILE A 157 2.54 -4.67 -4.78
CA ILE A 157 2.82 -3.34 -4.22
C ILE A 157 2.12 -3.20 -2.87
N ASP A 158 2.83 -2.66 -1.90
CA ASP A 158 2.33 -2.34 -0.56
C ASP A 158 2.11 -0.83 -0.44
N TYR A 159 0.91 -0.42 -0.02
CA TYR A 159 0.47 0.99 0.10
C TYR A 159 0.41 1.50 1.54
N ALA A 160 0.82 0.72 2.52
CA ALA A 160 0.67 1.03 3.95
C ALA A 160 -0.80 1.29 4.38
N LEU A 161 -1.76 0.70 3.67
CA LEU A 161 -3.20 0.74 3.95
C LEU A 161 -3.72 -0.58 4.56
N ASP A 162 -2.82 -1.50 4.90
CA ASP A 162 -3.12 -2.88 5.24
C ASP A 162 -3.76 -3.07 6.63
N LYS A 163 -3.83 -2.01 7.44
CA LYS A 163 -4.35 -2.06 8.81
C LYS A 163 -5.50 -1.09 9.00
N TYR A 164 -6.63 -1.61 9.40
CA TYR A 164 -7.78 -0.83 9.84
C TYR A 164 -8.06 -1.12 11.31
N PHE A 165 -7.95 -0.09 12.14
CA PHE A 165 -8.27 -0.20 13.55
C PHE A 165 -9.78 -0.14 13.72
N VAL A 166 -10.35 -1.15 14.34
CA VAL A 166 -11.79 -1.24 14.64
C VAL A 166 -12.00 -1.02 16.14
N PRO A 167 -13.12 -0.38 16.55
CA PRO A 167 -13.49 -0.32 17.95
C PRO A 167 -13.66 -1.73 18.54
N GLU A 168 -13.33 -1.90 19.82
CA GLU A 168 -13.49 -3.16 20.53
C GLU A 168 -14.92 -3.72 20.35
N ASN A 169 -15.03 -5.02 20.10
CA ASN A 169 -16.28 -5.78 19.89
C ASN A 169 -17.03 -5.53 18.56
N THR A 170 -16.54 -4.68 17.65
CA THR A 170 -17.17 -4.52 16.31
C THR A 170 -16.57 -5.45 15.25
N GLY A 171 -15.46 -6.11 15.57
CA GLY A 171 -14.71 -6.97 14.65
C GLY A 171 -15.54 -8.13 14.08
N LYS A 172 -16.36 -8.84 14.90
CA LYS A 172 -17.11 -10.03 14.46
C LYS A 172 -18.08 -9.79 13.30
N ASN A 173 -18.81 -8.68 13.31
CA ASN A 173 -19.78 -8.37 12.24
C ASN A 173 -19.08 -7.96 10.93
N LEU A 174 -17.89 -7.35 11.04
CA LEU A 174 -17.03 -7.04 9.90
C LEU A 174 -16.38 -8.31 9.34
N GLU A 175 -16.03 -9.29 10.20
CA GLU A 175 -15.47 -10.59 9.79
C GLU A 175 -16.32 -11.29 8.75
N ASP A 176 -17.61 -11.49 9.05
CA ASP A 176 -18.52 -12.20 8.16
C ASP A 176 -18.67 -11.51 6.81
N THR A 177 -18.54 -10.20 6.78
CA THR A 177 -18.63 -9.39 5.55
C THR A 177 -17.32 -9.43 4.75
N VAL A 178 -16.17 -9.39 5.44
CA VAL A 178 -14.82 -9.53 4.84
C VAL A 178 -14.63 -10.91 4.21
N ILE A 179 -15.09 -11.96 4.90
CA ILE A 179 -15.01 -13.36 4.43
C ILE A 179 -15.79 -13.57 3.13
N LYS A 180 -16.92 -12.88 2.96
CA LYS A 180 -17.73 -12.95 1.73
C LYS A 180 -17.11 -12.22 0.54
N GLY A 181 -15.97 -11.52 0.72
CA GLY A 181 -15.20 -10.90 -0.35
C GLY A 181 -15.87 -9.73 -1.06
N LYS A 182 -16.90 -9.15 -0.47
CA LYS A 182 -17.67 -8.05 -1.05
C LYS A 182 -17.51 -6.78 -0.21
N ILE A 183 -16.29 -6.27 -0.16
CA ILE A 183 -16.00 -5.08 0.64
C ILE A 183 -15.30 -4.05 -0.23
N LEU A 184 -15.71 -2.81 -0.04
CA LEU A 184 -15.08 -1.63 -0.58
C LEU A 184 -14.35 -0.89 0.54
N ALA A 185 -13.16 -0.43 0.25
CA ALA A 185 -12.46 0.49 1.12
C ALA A 185 -12.61 1.92 0.58
N LYS A 186 -13.19 2.80 1.39
CA LYS A 186 -13.22 4.24 1.13
C LYS A 186 -11.95 4.84 1.69
N ILE A 187 -11.15 5.41 0.82
CA ILE A 187 -9.88 6.05 1.19
C ILE A 187 -9.86 7.51 0.76
N LYS A 188 -9.16 8.35 1.52
CA LYS A 188 -8.79 9.70 1.11
C LYS A 188 -7.37 9.71 0.60
N VAL A 189 -7.15 10.34 -0.55
CA VAL A 189 -5.85 10.42 -1.21
C VAL A 189 -5.45 11.88 -1.42
N TYR A 190 -4.27 12.25 -0.96
CA TYR A 190 -3.69 13.56 -1.19
C TYR A 190 -2.20 13.43 -1.49
N ASN A 191 -1.78 13.84 -2.68
CA ASN A 191 -0.38 13.86 -3.11
C ASN A 191 0.35 12.50 -2.91
N GLY A 192 -0.38 11.40 -3.16
CA GLY A 192 0.10 10.03 -3.02
C GLY A 192 0.07 9.46 -1.60
N TYR A 193 -0.24 10.26 -0.61
CA TYR A 193 -0.51 9.78 0.75
C TYR A 193 -1.99 9.38 0.85
N SER A 194 -2.26 8.28 1.52
CA SER A 194 -3.62 7.74 1.64
C SER A 194 -4.01 7.47 3.09
N LEU A 195 -5.29 7.66 3.37
CA LEU A 195 -5.92 7.36 4.66
C LEU A 195 -7.16 6.50 4.43
N LEU A 196 -7.22 5.35 5.08
CA LEU A 196 -8.44 4.55 5.13
C LEU A 196 -9.46 5.24 6.03
N LYS A 197 -10.64 5.50 5.49
CA LYS A 197 -11.74 6.20 6.19
C LYS A 197 -12.80 5.23 6.67
N GLU A 198 -13.23 4.35 5.79
CA GLU A 198 -14.38 3.49 6.03
C GLU A 198 -14.29 2.22 5.21
N ILE A 199 -14.92 1.17 5.69
CA ILE A 199 -15.10 -0.09 4.98
C ILE A 199 -16.60 -0.26 4.73
N LEU A 200 -16.96 -0.42 3.47
CA LEU A 200 -18.36 -0.53 3.03
C LEU A 200 -18.63 -1.93 2.48
N PRO A 201 -19.72 -2.59 2.88
CA PRO A 201 -20.16 -3.81 2.19
C PRO A 201 -20.62 -3.46 0.76
N ILE A 202 -20.39 -4.37 -0.18
CA ILE A 202 -21.00 -4.32 -1.51
C ILE A 202 -22.35 -5.02 -1.39
N GLU A 203 -23.44 -4.28 -1.64
CA GLU A 203 -24.78 -4.83 -1.74
C GLU A 203 -24.96 -5.74 -2.97
#